data_aef2957b8c2d7c5c58e8f46d251da9d1
#
_entry.id   aef2957b8c2d7c5c58e8f46d251da9d1
#
_cell.length_a   1.000
_cell.length_b   1.000
_cell.length_c   1.000
_cell.angle_alpha   90.00
_cell.angle_beta   90.00
_cell.angle_gamma   90.00
#
_symmetry.space_group_name_H-M   'P 1'
#
loop_
_entity.id
_entity.type
_entity.pdbx_description
1 polymer ?
#
loop_
_entity_poly.entity_id
_entity_poly.type
_entity_poly.pdbx_seq_one_letter_code
_entity_poly.pdbx_strand_id
1 'polypeptide(L)'
;IEINKKYKFLKKNTNLLDLGSCPGGWSQVVSKIITNGRIMSIDLKDIEPIKDVKFLQGDIFDKKTKNEVIKYFNKNLDVIISDMAADTTGSKSLDSIRTNQLCSEVINFSKDTLKPKGVLVSKLFMGEDFIEVKNLAKSLFKKVNFFKPDSSRKESKETYLHCEILKSL
;
A
#
# COMPACT_ATOMS: atom_id res chain seq x y z
N ILE A 1 -10.34 -9.51 2.09
CA ILE A 1 -9.63 -8.43 2.81
C ILE A 1 -10.68 -7.59 3.54
N GLU A 2 -10.65 -7.54 4.87
CA GLU A 2 -11.64 -6.87 5.72
C GLU A 2 -11.78 -5.38 5.41
N ILE A 3 -10.66 -4.68 5.20
CA ILE A 3 -10.64 -3.26 4.88
C ILE A 3 -11.44 -2.92 3.60
N ASN A 4 -11.44 -3.81 2.59
CA ASN A 4 -12.24 -3.58 1.39
C ASN A 4 -13.74 -3.79 1.63
N LYS A 5 -14.14 -4.63 2.58
CA LYS A 5 -15.56 -4.76 2.98
C LYS A 5 -16.09 -3.44 3.52
N LYS A 6 -15.26 -2.70 4.28
CA LYS A 6 -15.62 -1.41 4.88
C LYS A 6 -15.60 -0.27 3.86
N TYR A 7 -14.55 -0.13 3.09
CA TYR A 7 -14.31 1.06 2.25
C TYR A 7 -14.65 0.86 0.76
N LYS A 8 -14.82 -0.39 0.29
CA LYS A 8 -15.28 -0.75 -1.06
C LYS A 8 -14.48 -0.08 -2.20
N PHE A 9 -13.15 0.00 -2.03
CA PHE A 9 -12.26 0.67 -2.99
C PHE A 9 -11.85 -0.21 -4.17
N LEU A 10 -11.93 -1.55 -4.06
CA LEU A 10 -11.64 -2.47 -5.15
C LEU A 10 -12.86 -2.64 -6.06
N LYS A 11 -12.68 -2.37 -7.35
CA LYS A 11 -13.68 -2.51 -8.41
C LYS A 11 -13.10 -3.30 -9.59
N LYS A 12 -13.98 -3.80 -10.48
CA LYS A 12 -13.55 -4.60 -11.65
C LYS A 12 -12.53 -3.90 -12.56
N ASN A 13 -12.64 -2.58 -12.71
CA ASN A 13 -11.80 -1.78 -13.62
C ASN A 13 -10.66 -1.05 -12.91
N THR A 14 -10.25 -1.49 -11.72
CA THR A 14 -9.21 -0.83 -10.91
C THR A 14 -7.83 -1.14 -11.44
N ASN A 15 -7.00 -0.11 -11.62
CA ASN A 15 -5.56 -0.26 -11.78
C ASN A 15 -4.90 -0.22 -10.40
N LEU A 16 -4.24 -1.30 -9.99
CA LEU A 16 -3.76 -1.50 -8.63
C LEU A 16 -2.28 -1.85 -8.58
N LEU A 17 -1.57 -1.22 -7.66
CA LEU A 17 -0.20 -1.53 -7.27
C LEU A 17 -0.18 -2.15 -5.88
N ASP A 18 0.42 -3.34 -5.73
CA ASP A 18 0.61 -4.07 -4.48
C ASP A 18 2.10 -4.05 -4.09
N LEU A 19 2.42 -3.38 -2.99
CA LEU A 19 3.78 -3.19 -2.49
C LEU A 19 4.02 -4.06 -1.25
N GLY A 20 5.15 -4.79 -1.24
CA GLY A 20 5.42 -5.79 -0.22
C GLY A 20 4.52 -7.00 -0.40
N SER A 21 4.41 -7.50 -1.63
CA SER A 21 3.41 -8.48 -2.02
C SER A 21 3.72 -9.91 -1.54
N CYS A 22 4.97 -10.24 -1.20
CA CYS A 22 5.34 -11.59 -0.77
C CYS A 22 4.60 -11.99 0.54
N PRO A 23 4.00 -13.17 0.60
CA PRO A 23 4.01 -14.30 -0.33
C PRO A 23 2.91 -14.27 -1.43
N GLY A 24 2.20 -13.18 -1.65
CA GLY A 24 1.22 -13.03 -2.72
C GLY A 24 -0.25 -13.06 -2.28
N GLY A 25 -0.53 -13.13 -0.98
CA GLY A 25 -1.90 -13.27 -0.47
C GLY A 25 -2.84 -12.14 -0.86
N TRP A 26 -2.38 -10.89 -0.83
CA TRP A 26 -3.18 -9.74 -1.25
C TRP A 26 -3.38 -9.74 -2.75
N SER A 27 -2.33 -9.97 -3.53
CA SER A 27 -2.38 -10.08 -4.99
C SER A 27 -3.34 -11.16 -5.46
N GLN A 28 -3.40 -12.33 -4.80
CA GLN A 28 -4.37 -13.38 -5.11
C GLN A 28 -5.81 -12.95 -4.88
N VAL A 29 -6.07 -12.15 -3.84
CA VAL A 29 -7.44 -11.67 -3.56
C VAL A 29 -7.84 -10.58 -4.56
N VAL A 30 -6.96 -9.62 -4.85
CA VAL A 30 -7.29 -8.53 -5.76
C VAL A 30 -7.45 -9.00 -7.20
N SER A 31 -6.69 -10.02 -7.63
CA SER A 31 -6.82 -10.59 -8.98
C SER A 31 -8.17 -11.26 -9.24
N LYS A 32 -8.84 -11.74 -8.20
CA LYS A 32 -10.21 -12.29 -8.30
C LYS A 32 -11.29 -11.20 -8.41
N ILE A 33 -10.99 -9.98 -7.97
CA ILE A 33 -11.94 -8.85 -7.97
C ILE A 33 -11.76 -7.97 -9.21
N ILE A 34 -10.50 -7.70 -9.57
CA ILE A 34 -10.13 -6.83 -10.68
C ILE A 34 -10.07 -7.68 -11.95
N THR A 35 -11.08 -7.55 -12.82
CA THR A 35 -11.19 -8.37 -14.04
C THR A 35 -10.87 -7.59 -15.33
N ASN A 36 -10.94 -6.26 -15.29
CA ASN A 36 -10.72 -5.38 -16.45
C ASN A 36 -9.69 -4.28 -16.18
N GLY A 37 -8.99 -4.34 -15.04
CA GLY A 37 -7.91 -3.44 -14.65
C GLY A 37 -6.55 -4.07 -14.84
N ARG A 38 -5.51 -3.33 -14.47
CA ARG A 38 -4.13 -3.82 -14.42
C ARG A 38 -3.69 -3.97 -12.98
N ILE A 39 -3.00 -5.07 -12.70
CA ILE A 39 -2.42 -5.32 -11.37
C ILE A 39 -0.93 -5.49 -11.54
N MET A 40 -0.14 -4.76 -10.73
CA MET A 40 1.29 -4.98 -10.58
C MET A 40 1.60 -5.21 -9.12
N SER A 41 2.44 -6.21 -8.85
CA SER A 41 2.94 -6.55 -7.53
C SER A 41 4.44 -6.37 -7.48
N ILE A 42 4.95 -5.82 -6.40
CA ILE A 42 6.39 -5.56 -6.21
C ILE A 42 6.81 -6.08 -4.84
N ASP A 43 7.91 -6.82 -4.82
CA ASP A 43 8.58 -7.25 -3.59
C ASP A 43 10.07 -7.44 -3.84
N LEU A 44 10.87 -7.39 -2.79
CA LEU A 44 12.29 -7.75 -2.82
C LEU A 44 12.49 -9.26 -3.02
N LYS A 45 11.54 -10.05 -2.53
CA LYS A 45 11.49 -11.52 -2.63
C LYS A 45 10.60 -11.93 -3.79
N ASP A 46 10.97 -13.01 -4.45
CA ASP A 46 10.14 -13.61 -5.50
C ASP A 46 8.83 -14.19 -4.95
N ILE A 47 7.81 -14.24 -5.79
CA ILE A 47 6.51 -14.86 -5.48
C ILE A 47 6.11 -15.83 -6.58
N GLU A 48 5.32 -16.84 -6.22
CA GLU A 48 4.71 -17.72 -7.23
C GLU A 48 3.85 -16.91 -8.21
N PRO A 49 3.90 -17.22 -9.52
CA PRO A 49 3.11 -16.52 -10.52
C PRO A 49 1.61 -16.52 -10.20
N ILE A 50 1.00 -15.35 -10.24
CA ILE A 50 -0.44 -15.16 -10.01
C ILE A 50 -1.08 -14.71 -11.32
N LYS A 51 -2.15 -15.41 -11.71
CA LYS A 51 -2.88 -15.08 -12.94
C LYS A 51 -3.33 -13.63 -12.96
N ASP A 52 -3.13 -12.96 -14.09
CA ASP A 52 -3.51 -11.57 -14.36
C ASP A 52 -2.78 -10.53 -13.47
N VAL A 53 -1.69 -10.93 -12.80
CA VAL A 53 -0.82 -10.06 -12.00
C VAL A 53 0.56 -9.98 -12.65
N LYS A 54 1.01 -8.77 -12.96
CA LYS A 54 2.42 -8.53 -13.34
C LYS A 54 3.25 -8.41 -12.08
N PHE A 55 4.16 -9.36 -11.88
CA PHE A 55 5.14 -9.27 -10.78
C PHE A 55 6.43 -8.59 -11.25
N LEU A 56 6.99 -7.75 -10.41
CA LEU A 56 8.31 -7.13 -10.57
C LEU A 56 9.11 -7.30 -9.28
N GLN A 57 10.18 -8.10 -9.34
CA GLN A 57 11.10 -8.20 -8.22
C GLN A 57 11.99 -6.95 -8.18
N GLY A 58 11.97 -6.25 -7.05
CA GLY A 58 12.76 -5.04 -6.87
C GLY A 58 12.33 -4.19 -5.69
N ASP A 59 13.13 -3.16 -5.42
CA ASP A 59 12.81 -2.15 -4.42
C ASP A 59 11.99 -1.03 -5.06
N ILE A 60 10.80 -0.75 -4.51
CA ILE A 60 9.95 0.35 -5.00
C ILE A 60 10.63 1.72 -4.86
N PHE A 61 11.59 1.85 -3.96
CA PHE A 61 12.29 3.12 -3.76
C PHE A 61 13.42 3.35 -4.76
N ASP A 62 13.83 2.33 -5.50
CA ASP A 62 14.77 2.45 -6.61
C ASP A 62 14.14 3.20 -7.79
N LYS A 63 14.90 4.13 -8.39
CA LYS A 63 14.47 4.92 -9.55
C LYS A 63 14.05 4.04 -10.73
N LYS A 64 14.75 2.92 -10.98
CA LYS A 64 14.42 1.98 -12.04
C LYS A 64 13.03 1.36 -11.83
N THR A 65 12.76 0.85 -10.63
CA THR A 65 11.48 0.24 -10.26
C THR A 65 10.34 1.26 -10.33
N LYS A 66 10.53 2.47 -9.81
CA LYS A 66 9.56 3.58 -9.94
C LYS A 66 9.20 3.87 -11.40
N ASN A 67 10.21 3.94 -12.27
CA ASN A 67 10.00 4.18 -13.70
C ASN A 67 9.18 3.06 -14.37
N GLU A 68 9.42 1.80 -14.02
CA GLU A 68 8.63 0.66 -14.52
C GLU A 68 7.15 0.75 -14.09
N VAL A 69 6.88 1.15 -12.86
CA VAL A 69 5.50 1.40 -12.38
C VAL A 69 4.84 2.52 -13.18
N ILE A 70 5.51 3.67 -13.31
CA ILE A 70 4.99 4.83 -14.04
C ILE A 70 4.70 4.46 -15.49
N LYS A 71 5.61 3.74 -16.15
CA LYS A 71 5.45 3.27 -17.53
C LYS A 71 4.28 2.29 -17.65
N TYR A 72 4.16 1.34 -16.73
CA TYR A 72 3.11 0.33 -16.76
C TYR A 72 1.71 0.91 -16.61
N PHE A 73 1.52 1.80 -15.66
CA PHE A 73 0.22 2.41 -15.40
C PHE A 73 -0.05 3.68 -16.21
N ASN A 74 0.97 4.34 -16.75
CA ASN A 74 0.85 5.59 -17.52
C ASN A 74 0.00 6.64 -16.79
N LYS A 75 0.33 6.93 -15.53
CA LYS A 75 -0.41 7.86 -14.63
C LYS A 75 -1.88 7.49 -14.40
N ASN A 76 -2.24 6.24 -14.62
CA ASN A 76 -3.61 5.76 -14.52
C ASN A 76 -3.82 4.81 -13.32
N LEU A 77 -3.11 5.05 -12.22
CA LEU A 77 -3.15 4.24 -11.01
C LEU A 77 -4.32 4.66 -10.12
N ASP A 78 -5.21 3.73 -9.82
CA ASP A 78 -6.39 3.99 -8.99
C ASP A 78 -6.15 3.68 -7.52
N VAL A 79 -5.40 2.61 -7.23
CA VAL A 79 -5.21 2.09 -5.88
C VAL A 79 -3.77 1.67 -5.66
N ILE A 80 -3.20 2.09 -4.54
CA ILE A 80 -1.97 1.50 -3.98
C ILE A 80 -2.35 0.78 -2.69
N ILE A 81 -1.95 -0.48 -2.58
CA ILE A 81 -1.97 -1.23 -1.32
C ILE A 81 -0.54 -1.54 -0.92
N SER A 82 -0.21 -1.45 0.35
CA SER A 82 1.12 -1.73 0.89
C SER A 82 1.03 -2.50 2.19
N ASP A 83 1.57 -3.71 2.17
CA ASP A 83 1.75 -4.55 3.36
C ASP A 83 3.23 -4.64 3.78
N MET A 84 4.04 -3.67 3.29
CA MET A 84 5.45 -3.61 3.63
C MET A 84 5.65 -3.46 5.13
N ALA A 85 6.59 -4.24 5.65
CA ALA A 85 7.08 -4.14 7.02
C ALA A 85 8.59 -4.27 7.01
N ALA A 86 9.27 -3.57 7.91
CA ALA A 86 10.70 -3.75 8.10
C ALA A 86 10.99 -5.13 8.71
N ASP A 87 12.15 -5.70 8.37
CA ASP A 87 12.63 -6.92 9.01
C ASP A 87 12.72 -6.72 10.53
N THR A 88 12.26 -7.72 11.27
CA THR A 88 12.25 -7.68 12.73
C THR A 88 13.65 -7.71 13.30
N THR A 89 13.98 -6.73 14.13
CA THR A 89 15.24 -6.64 14.86
C THR A 89 15.15 -7.25 16.27
N GLY A 90 13.91 -7.57 16.71
CA GLY A 90 13.60 -7.93 18.08
C GLY A 90 13.26 -6.75 18.99
N SER A 91 13.54 -5.52 18.56
CA SER A 91 13.13 -4.29 19.24
C SER A 91 11.80 -3.78 18.65
N LYS A 92 10.71 -3.96 19.39
CA LYS A 92 9.37 -3.54 18.94
C LYS A 92 9.27 -2.05 18.59
N SER A 93 10.02 -1.20 19.29
CA SER A 93 10.04 0.24 19.01
C SER A 93 10.75 0.52 17.69
N LEU A 94 11.94 -0.03 17.49
CA LEU A 94 12.72 0.15 16.27
C LEU A 94 11.98 -0.42 15.04
N ASP A 95 11.39 -1.60 15.17
CA ASP A 95 10.63 -2.24 14.09
C ASP A 95 9.39 -1.40 13.70
N SER A 96 8.73 -0.79 14.68
CA SER A 96 7.63 0.16 14.47
C SER A 96 8.08 1.38 13.68
N ILE A 97 9.15 2.05 14.12
CA ILE A 97 9.68 3.26 13.46
C ILE A 97 10.06 2.96 12.01
N ARG A 98 10.79 1.88 11.77
CA ARG A 98 11.23 1.49 10.42
C ARG A 98 10.03 1.17 9.50
N THR A 99 9.00 0.47 10.01
CA THR A 99 7.79 0.19 9.24
C THR A 99 7.01 1.47 8.94
N ASN A 100 6.92 2.40 9.88
CA ASN A 100 6.25 3.68 9.68
C ASN A 100 7.02 4.61 8.71
N GLN A 101 8.34 4.50 8.64
CA GLN A 101 9.15 5.15 7.60
C GLN A 101 8.78 4.61 6.21
N LEU A 102 8.64 3.30 6.03
CA LEU A 102 8.16 2.70 4.77
C LEU A 102 6.77 3.23 4.40
N CYS A 103 5.86 3.34 5.38
CA CYS A 103 4.53 3.91 5.15
C CYS A 103 4.62 5.38 4.66
N SER A 104 5.48 6.19 5.28
CA SER A 104 5.70 7.59 4.87
C SER A 104 6.24 7.70 3.45
N GLU A 105 7.17 6.82 3.06
CA GLU A 105 7.69 6.76 1.69
C GLU A 105 6.60 6.38 0.67
N VAL A 106 5.72 5.44 1.02
CA VAL A 106 4.57 5.08 0.17
C VAL A 106 3.57 6.23 0.04
N ILE A 107 3.33 6.99 1.11
CA ILE A 107 2.50 8.19 1.08
C ILE A 107 3.09 9.22 0.10
N ASN A 108 4.39 9.48 0.18
CA ASN A 108 5.08 10.40 -0.75
C ASN A 108 5.03 9.89 -2.19
N PHE A 109 5.28 8.61 -2.42
CA PHE A 109 5.19 7.99 -3.75
C PHE A 109 3.79 8.09 -4.35
N SER A 110 2.76 7.98 -3.53
CA SER A 110 1.36 8.05 -3.97
C SER A 110 0.98 9.42 -4.55
N LYS A 111 1.59 10.49 -4.05
CA LYS A 111 1.38 11.86 -4.54
C LYS A 111 1.64 12.00 -6.04
N ASP A 112 2.68 11.34 -6.53
CA ASP A 112 3.16 11.49 -7.92
C ASP A 112 2.55 10.45 -8.87
N THR A 113 1.91 9.41 -8.33
CA THR A 113 1.49 8.23 -9.11
C THR A 113 0.00 7.95 -9.09
N LEU A 114 -0.71 8.29 -8.02
CA LEU A 114 -2.15 8.09 -7.92
C LEU A 114 -2.93 9.14 -8.72
N LYS A 115 -4.07 8.74 -9.24
CA LYS A 115 -5.09 9.68 -9.73
C LYS A 115 -5.60 10.59 -8.60
N PRO A 116 -6.18 11.76 -8.91
CA PRO A 116 -6.73 12.68 -7.90
C PRO A 116 -7.77 12.03 -6.96
N LYS A 117 -8.56 11.08 -7.46
CA LYS A 117 -9.55 10.31 -6.69
C LYS A 117 -9.01 8.93 -6.25
N GLY A 118 -7.71 8.72 -6.34
CA GLY A 118 -7.07 7.46 -5.99
C GLY A 118 -7.14 7.15 -4.51
N VAL A 119 -6.89 5.89 -4.19
CA VAL A 119 -6.92 5.35 -2.83
C VAL A 119 -5.57 4.77 -2.45
N LEU A 120 -5.10 5.10 -1.26
CA LEU A 120 -3.94 4.49 -0.64
C LEU A 120 -4.36 3.68 0.58
N VAL A 121 -3.92 2.44 0.64
CA VAL A 121 -3.99 1.61 1.84
C VAL A 121 -2.58 1.17 2.21
N SER A 122 -2.12 1.46 3.42
CA SER A 122 -0.77 1.10 3.84
C SER A 122 -0.75 0.63 5.28
N LYS A 123 0.02 -0.44 5.55
CA LYS A 123 0.31 -0.88 6.91
C LYS A 123 1.11 0.19 7.63
N LEU A 124 0.80 0.37 8.91
CA LEU A 124 1.62 1.11 9.87
C LEU A 124 1.44 0.52 11.28
N PHE A 125 2.31 0.91 12.18
CA PHE A 125 2.20 0.55 13.60
C PHE A 125 1.80 1.76 14.45
N MET A 126 0.97 1.51 15.46
CA MET A 126 0.64 2.50 16.49
C MET A 126 1.85 2.65 17.41
N GLY A 127 2.70 3.63 17.15
CA GLY A 127 3.95 3.93 17.85
C GLY A 127 4.14 5.43 18.08
N GLU A 128 5.34 5.81 18.53
CA GLU A 128 5.68 7.21 18.85
C GLU A 128 5.61 8.13 17.63
N ASP A 129 5.99 7.63 16.47
CA ASP A 129 5.99 8.32 15.16
C ASP A 129 4.66 8.27 14.41
N PHE A 130 3.62 7.63 15.00
CA PHE A 130 2.28 7.55 14.38
C PHE A 130 1.69 8.93 14.02
N ILE A 131 1.92 9.93 14.87
CA ILE A 131 1.40 11.29 14.66
C ILE A 131 2.04 11.93 13.42
N GLU A 132 3.32 11.69 13.18
CA GLU A 132 4.04 12.22 12.01
C GLU A 132 3.47 11.63 10.72
N VAL A 133 3.31 10.30 10.66
CA VAL A 133 2.69 9.62 9.50
C VAL A 133 1.27 10.12 9.26
N LYS A 134 0.48 10.28 10.31
CA LYS A 134 -0.88 10.82 10.23
C LYS A 134 -0.89 12.24 9.67
N ASN A 135 0.01 13.11 10.12
CA ASN A 135 0.11 14.49 9.66
C ASN A 135 0.55 14.55 8.20
N LEU A 136 1.53 13.73 7.79
CA LEU A 136 1.93 13.60 6.40
C LEU A 136 0.76 13.15 5.52
N ALA A 137 0.04 12.11 5.91
CA ALA A 137 -1.13 11.65 5.16
C ALA A 137 -2.20 12.75 5.04
N LYS A 138 -2.50 13.47 6.14
CA LYS A 138 -3.46 14.58 6.14
C LYS A 138 -3.00 15.79 5.32
N SER A 139 -1.70 16.00 5.14
CA SER A 139 -1.21 17.07 4.26
C SER A 139 -1.52 16.79 2.79
N LEU A 140 -1.50 15.53 2.37
CA LEU A 140 -1.66 15.11 0.97
C LEU A 140 -3.07 14.64 0.60
N PHE A 141 -3.84 14.10 1.54
CA PHE A 141 -5.17 13.52 1.28
C PHE A 141 -6.29 14.28 2.00
N LYS A 142 -7.47 14.32 1.37
CA LYS A 142 -8.67 14.94 1.97
C LYS A 142 -9.32 14.05 3.02
N LYS A 143 -9.27 12.72 2.81
CA LYS A 143 -9.82 11.74 3.74
C LYS A 143 -8.70 10.82 4.22
N VAL A 144 -8.53 10.72 5.53
CA VAL A 144 -7.53 9.87 6.20
C VAL A 144 -8.21 9.13 7.33
N ASN A 145 -8.24 7.82 7.22
CA ASN A 145 -8.84 6.92 8.19
C ASN A 145 -7.82 5.88 8.65
N PHE A 146 -8.06 5.31 9.81
CA PHE A 146 -7.28 4.19 10.35
C PHE A 146 -8.20 3.00 10.55
N PHE A 147 -7.71 1.83 10.21
CA PHE A 147 -8.44 0.57 10.26
C PHE A 147 -7.60 -0.51 10.92
N LYS A 148 -8.08 -1.04 12.03
CA LYS A 148 -7.51 -2.22 12.66
C LYS A 148 -8.37 -3.42 12.26
N PRO A 149 -7.81 -4.44 11.58
CA PRO A 149 -8.56 -5.65 11.23
C PRO A 149 -8.98 -6.43 12.48
N ASP A 150 -10.18 -7.01 12.46
CA ASP A 150 -10.65 -7.88 13.54
C ASP A 150 -9.81 -9.16 13.66
N SER A 151 -9.25 -9.61 12.52
CA SER A 151 -8.28 -10.72 12.45
C SER A 151 -6.91 -10.41 13.06
N SER A 152 -6.60 -9.14 13.32
CA SER A 152 -5.37 -8.74 14.00
C SER A 152 -5.42 -9.10 15.48
N ARG A 153 -4.29 -9.60 16.03
CA ARG A 153 -4.18 -9.88 17.48
C ARG A 153 -4.45 -8.61 18.29
N LYS A 154 -5.17 -8.73 19.41
CA LYS A 154 -5.53 -7.57 20.27
C LYS A 154 -4.31 -6.76 20.71
N GLU A 155 -3.20 -7.43 21.02
CA GLU A 155 -1.95 -6.81 21.46
C GLU A 155 -1.10 -6.26 20.32
N SER A 156 -1.44 -6.58 19.06
CA SER A 156 -0.72 -6.08 17.89
C SER A 156 -0.97 -4.57 17.73
N LYS A 157 0.11 -3.82 17.55
CA LYS A 157 0.05 -2.39 17.20
C LYS A 157 -0.20 -2.16 15.71
N GLU A 158 -0.29 -3.23 14.91
CA GLU A 158 -0.54 -3.17 13.47
C GLU A 158 -1.92 -2.54 13.20
N THR A 159 -1.92 -1.57 12.32
CA THR A 159 -3.13 -0.95 11.79
C THR A 159 -2.91 -0.59 10.32
N TYR A 160 -3.96 -0.23 9.61
CA TYR A 160 -3.89 0.20 8.22
C TYR A 160 -4.36 1.64 8.08
N LEU A 161 -3.56 2.44 7.41
CA LEU A 161 -3.92 3.74 6.91
C LEU A 161 -4.79 3.55 5.65
N HIS A 162 -5.90 4.27 5.56
CA HIS A 162 -6.75 4.35 4.39
C HIS A 162 -6.95 5.81 4.01
N CYS A 163 -6.44 6.21 2.86
CA CYS A 163 -6.51 7.57 2.36
C CYS A 163 -7.25 7.63 1.03
N GLU A 164 -8.05 8.68 0.85
CA GLU A 164 -8.75 8.97 -0.40
C GLU A 164 -8.61 10.44 -0.77
N ILE A 165 -8.62 10.68 -2.08
CA ILE A 165 -8.68 12.01 -2.70
C ILE A 165 -7.45 12.83 -2.38
N LEU A 166 -6.49 12.83 -3.29
CA LEU A 166 -5.34 13.72 -3.24
C LEU A 166 -5.80 15.18 -3.23
N LYS A 167 -5.13 16.00 -2.45
CA LYS A 167 -5.31 17.45 -2.48
C LYS A 167 -4.62 18.02 -3.73
N SER A 168 -5.26 18.98 -4.36
CA SER A 168 -4.57 19.82 -5.35
C SER A 168 -3.52 20.65 -4.60
N LEU A 169 -2.27 20.47 -4.92
CA LEU A 169 -1.16 21.25 -4.42
C LEU A 169 -0.94 22.46 -5.33
#